data_dc2a2e739f043b06356a4649a331f22f
#
_entry.id   dc2a2e739f043b06356a4649a331f22f
#
_cell.length_a   1.000
_cell.length_b   1.000
_cell.length_c   1.000
_cell.angle_alpha   90.00
_cell.angle_beta   90.00
_cell.angle_gamma   90.00
#
_symmetry.space_group_name_H-M   'P 1'
#
loop_
_entity.id
_entity.type
_entity.pdbx_description
1 polymer ?
#
loop_
_entity_poly.entity_id
_entity_poly.type
_entity_poly.pdbx_seq_one_letter_code
_entity_poly.pdbx_strand_id
1 'polypeptide(L)'
;FTDRRQRQMCIRDRLLALEDKFDLDQEKLKINGHAMQCRINAEDAETFIPSPGEITRVHRPGGYHVRFESQIYSGYKVPSNYDSLIAEVIVKDGDRRNTINKMRMALTELVIEGIETNQALHLKILEDKGFQNIDYYIKYLEEELIK
;
A
#
# COMPACT_ATOMS: atom_id res chain seq x y z
N PHE A 1 15.42 6.61 -12.06
CA PHE A 1 14.56 7.79 -11.85
C PHE A 1 14.34 7.97 -10.37
N THR A 2 15.04 8.91 -9.73
CA THR A 2 14.80 9.29 -8.33
C THR A 2 13.47 10.05 -8.28
N ASP A 3 12.53 9.59 -7.49
CA ASP A 3 11.24 10.22 -7.30
C ASP A 3 11.43 11.71 -6.92
N ARG A 4 10.61 12.60 -7.46
CA ARG A 4 10.65 14.05 -7.16
C ARG A 4 10.56 14.34 -5.65
N ARG A 5 9.91 13.47 -4.87
CA ARG A 5 9.78 13.60 -3.41
C ARG A 5 11.09 13.29 -2.69
N GLN A 6 11.83 12.27 -3.13
CA GLN A 6 13.18 12.00 -2.60
C GLN A 6 14.13 13.14 -2.92
N ARG A 7 14.04 13.74 -4.12
CA ARG A 7 14.79 14.94 -4.46
C ARG A 7 14.47 16.11 -3.54
N GLN A 8 13.20 16.36 -3.25
CA GLN A 8 12.82 17.45 -2.33
C GLN A 8 13.32 17.19 -0.91
N MET A 9 13.26 15.96 -0.42
CA MET A 9 13.80 15.58 0.88
C MET A 9 15.31 15.83 0.92
N CYS A 10 16.07 15.32 -0.05
CA CYS A 10 17.51 15.52 -0.12
C CYS A 10 17.92 16.99 -0.31
N ILE A 11 17.11 17.79 -1.03
CA ILE A 11 17.37 19.25 -1.17
C ILE A 11 17.14 19.94 0.17
N ARG A 12 16.05 19.64 0.87
CA ARG A 12 15.77 20.21 2.20
C ARG A 12 16.80 19.83 3.23
N ASP A 13 17.24 18.58 3.26
CA ASP A 13 18.30 18.11 4.16
C ASP A 13 19.61 18.85 3.92
N ARG A 14 19.97 19.10 2.66
CA ARG A 14 21.16 19.87 2.29
C ARG A 14 21.03 21.34 2.66
N LEU A 15 19.86 21.94 2.44
CA LEU A 15 19.60 23.32 2.85
C LEU A 15 19.69 23.47 4.37
N LEU A 16 19.14 22.51 5.12
CA LEU A 16 19.27 22.48 6.58
C LEU A 16 20.71 22.36 7.05
N ALA A 17 21.52 21.60 6.33
CA ALA A 17 22.95 21.46 6.66
C ALA A 17 23.79 22.70 6.31
N LEU A 18 23.34 23.51 5.38
CA LEU A 18 24.03 24.73 4.90
C LEU A 18 23.54 26.01 5.56
N GLU A 19 22.32 26.02 6.07
CA GLU A 19 21.65 27.18 6.65
C GLU A 19 21.34 26.93 8.13
N ASP A 20 21.69 27.86 9.01
CA ASP A 20 21.40 27.79 10.44
C ASP A 20 19.90 27.94 10.80
N LYS A 21 19.04 28.11 9.80
CA LYS A 21 17.60 28.35 10.00
C LYS A 21 16.76 27.37 9.20
N PHE A 22 15.86 26.71 9.91
CA PHE A 22 14.80 25.89 9.34
C PHE A 22 13.53 26.75 9.20
N ASP A 23 13.21 27.14 7.97
CA ASP A 23 12.01 27.92 7.66
C ASP A 23 10.77 27.01 7.56
N LEU A 24 10.43 26.39 8.70
CA LEU A 24 9.23 25.59 8.85
C LEU A 24 8.45 26.06 10.05
N ASP A 25 7.31 26.65 9.78
CA ASP A 25 6.38 27.11 10.80
C ASP A 25 5.43 25.97 11.19
N GLN A 26 5.58 25.48 12.42
CA GLN A 26 4.77 24.37 12.95
C GLN A 26 3.26 24.68 12.90
N GLU A 27 2.86 25.93 13.08
CA GLU A 27 1.46 26.34 13.08
C GLU A 27 0.82 26.33 11.66
N LYS A 28 1.66 26.39 10.63
CA LYS A 28 1.23 26.30 9.22
C LYS A 28 1.12 24.88 8.70
N LEU A 29 1.60 23.88 9.48
CA LEU A 29 1.49 22.48 9.08
C LEU A 29 0.04 22.01 9.18
N LYS A 30 -0.52 21.62 8.05
CA LYS A 30 -1.89 21.09 7.95
C LYS A 30 -1.85 19.72 7.29
N ILE A 31 -2.58 18.76 7.88
CA ILE A 31 -2.87 17.48 7.22
C ILE A 31 -3.84 17.76 6.07
N ASN A 32 -3.45 17.39 4.85
CA ASN A 32 -4.26 17.61 3.66
C ASN A 32 -4.59 16.27 2.99
N GLY A 33 -5.87 15.93 3.02
CA GLY A 33 -6.38 14.69 2.44
C GLY A 33 -6.21 13.48 3.35
N HIS A 34 -6.44 12.30 2.76
CA HIS A 34 -6.36 11.00 3.39
C HIS A 34 -5.46 10.07 2.57
N ALA A 35 -4.69 9.22 3.21
CA ALA A 35 -3.86 8.23 2.54
C ALA A 35 -4.12 6.83 3.11
N MET A 36 -3.95 5.83 2.27
CA MET A 36 -4.11 4.42 2.64
C MET A 36 -2.99 3.60 1.98
N GLN A 37 -2.53 2.59 2.70
CA GLN A 37 -1.54 1.63 2.21
C GLN A 37 -2.09 0.22 2.41
N CYS A 38 -1.94 -0.62 1.38
CA CYS A 38 -2.14 -2.06 1.46
C CYS A 38 -0.82 -2.78 1.20
N ARG A 39 -0.42 -3.65 2.12
CA ARG A 39 0.75 -4.52 1.97
C ARG A 39 0.33 -5.81 1.28
N ILE A 40 0.88 -6.05 0.11
CA ILE A 40 0.61 -7.26 -0.67
C ILE A 40 1.63 -8.32 -0.27
N ASN A 41 1.12 -9.35 0.35
CA ASN A 41 1.90 -10.50 0.79
C ASN A 41 1.65 -11.70 -0.14
N ALA A 42 2.68 -12.48 -0.38
CA ALA A 42 2.60 -13.78 -1.06
C ALA A 42 2.05 -14.84 -0.08
N GLU A 43 0.75 -14.77 0.19
CA GLU A 43 0.02 -15.59 1.17
C GLU A 43 -1.38 -15.87 0.65
N ASP A 44 -1.91 -17.01 1.01
CA ASP A 44 -3.33 -17.30 0.82
C ASP A 44 -4.20 -16.34 1.64
N ALA A 45 -5.25 -15.82 1.02
CA ALA A 45 -6.08 -14.74 1.59
C ALA A 45 -6.94 -15.16 2.80
N GLU A 46 -7.16 -16.46 2.99
CA GLU A 46 -7.99 -17.02 4.06
C GLU A 46 -7.18 -17.70 5.15
N THR A 47 -6.18 -18.47 4.75
CA THR A 47 -5.38 -19.28 5.68
C THR A 47 -4.10 -18.58 6.13
N PHE A 48 -3.69 -17.51 5.47
CA PHE A 48 -2.42 -16.78 5.66
C PHE A 48 -1.16 -17.65 5.47
N ILE A 49 -1.31 -18.82 4.84
CA ILE A 49 -0.17 -19.69 4.54
C ILE A 49 0.68 -19.03 3.46
N PRO A 50 2.00 -18.89 3.67
CA PRO A 50 2.90 -18.35 2.65
C PRO A 50 2.83 -19.13 1.34
N SER A 51 2.80 -18.42 0.22
CA SER A 51 2.75 -18.96 -1.13
C SER A 51 4.02 -18.58 -1.91
N PRO A 52 5.17 -19.20 -1.61
CA PRO A 52 6.38 -19.00 -2.39
C PRO A 52 6.21 -19.62 -3.78
N GLY A 53 6.85 -19.01 -4.80
CA GLY A 53 6.73 -19.51 -6.16
C GLY A 53 7.23 -18.52 -7.19
N GLU A 54 7.05 -18.86 -8.46
CA GLU A 54 7.41 -17.99 -9.57
C GLU A 54 6.21 -17.16 -10.01
N ILE A 55 6.39 -15.84 -10.02
CA ILE A 55 5.41 -14.90 -10.53
C ILE A 55 5.45 -14.92 -12.06
N THR A 56 4.39 -15.41 -12.68
CA THR A 56 4.32 -15.55 -14.15
C THR A 56 3.95 -14.23 -14.84
N ARG A 57 3.14 -13.41 -14.18
CA ARG A 57 2.68 -12.12 -14.71
C ARG A 57 2.50 -11.09 -13.62
N VAL A 58 2.92 -9.85 -13.90
CA VAL A 58 2.67 -8.67 -13.06
C VAL A 58 2.09 -7.56 -13.91
N HIS A 59 0.92 -7.04 -13.51
CA HIS A 59 0.41 -5.76 -13.98
C HIS A 59 0.31 -4.79 -12.79
N ARG A 60 0.98 -3.65 -12.88
CA ARG A 60 1.06 -2.67 -11.80
C ARG A 60 -0.08 -1.65 -11.92
N PRO A 61 -0.80 -1.35 -10.83
CA PRO A 61 -1.82 -0.32 -10.88
C PRO A 61 -1.19 1.05 -11.10
N GLY A 62 -1.90 1.91 -11.80
CA GLY A 62 -1.45 3.24 -12.14
C GLY A 62 -2.48 4.33 -11.80
N GLY A 63 -2.11 5.59 -12.11
CA GLY A 63 -3.01 6.72 -11.97
C GLY A 63 -2.51 7.80 -11.01
N TYR A 64 -3.28 8.89 -10.96
CA TYR A 64 -2.95 10.04 -10.12
C TYR A 64 -3.06 9.71 -8.63
N HIS A 65 -1.96 9.93 -7.88
CA HIS A 65 -1.83 9.60 -6.47
C HIS A 65 -1.95 8.08 -6.15
N VAL A 66 -1.62 7.22 -7.12
CA VAL A 66 -1.41 5.79 -6.89
C VAL A 66 0.09 5.52 -6.96
N ARG A 67 0.64 4.86 -5.95
CA ARG A 67 2.03 4.40 -5.90
C ARG A 67 2.04 2.89 -5.71
N PHE A 68 2.86 2.23 -6.48
CA PHE A 68 3.17 0.81 -6.34
C PHE A 68 4.66 0.66 -6.06
N GLU A 69 4.99 0.26 -4.84
CA GLU A 69 6.36 0.02 -4.40
C GLU A 69 6.59 -1.48 -4.37
N SER A 70 7.51 -1.95 -5.19
CA SER A 70 7.77 -3.38 -5.29
C SER A 70 9.06 -3.66 -6.04
N GLN A 71 9.62 -4.84 -5.77
CA GLN A 71 10.76 -5.43 -6.48
C GLN A 71 10.34 -6.54 -7.47
N ILE A 72 9.04 -6.91 -7.52
CA ILE A 72 8.58 -8.03 -8.34
C ILE A 72 8.47 -7.67 -9.82
N TYR A 73 8.65 -8.70 -10.64
CA TYR A 73 8.50 -8.68 -12.10
C TYR A 73 8.10 -10.07 -12.59
N SER A 74 7.64 -10.20 -13.82
CA SER A 74 7.34 -11.51 -14.41
C SER A 74 8.59 -12.36 -14.50
N GLY A 75 8.57 -13.56 -13.91
CA GLY A 75 9.73 -14.45 -13.71
C GLY A 75 10.43 -14.31 -12.35
N TYR A 76 9.98 -13.38 -11.48
CA TYR A 76 10.52 -13.26 -10.13
C TYR A 76 10.14 -14.47 -9.29
N LYS A 77 11.10 -15.03 -8.56
CA LYS A 77 10.87 -16.14 -7.63
C LYS A 77 10.78 -15.61 -6.21
N VAL A 78 9.60 -15.72 -5.62
CA VAL A 78 9.37 -15.38 -4.21
C VAL A 78 10.05 -16.43 -3.35
N PRO A 79 11.05 -16.05 -2.53
CA PRO A 79 11.79 -16.99 -1.70
C PRO A 79 10.94 -17.45 -0.51
N SER A 80 11.13 -18.70 -0.08
CA SER A 80 10.42 -19.29 1.06
C SER A 80 11.02 -18.96 2.43
N ASN A 81 12.21 -18.34 2.46
CA ASN A 81 13.00 -18.11 3.67
C ASN A 81 13.03 -16.62 4.12
N TYR A 82 12.26 -15.77 3.49
CA TYR A 82 12.06 -14.37 3.85
C TYR A 82 10.59 -14.08 4.15
N ASP A 83 10.32 -12.85 4.62
CA ASP A 83 8.96 -12.31 4.78
C ASP A 83 8.20 -12.41 3.44
N SER A 84 6.90 -12.67 3.53
CA SER A 84 5.99 -12.80 2.39
C SER A 84 5.69 -11.48 1.68
N LEU A 85 6.07 -10.32 2.23
CA LEU A 85 5.82 -9.02 1.65
C LEU A 85 6.50 -8.86 0.28
N ILE A 86 5.71 -8.66 -0.77
CA ILE A 86 6.19 -8.53 -2.15
C ILE A 86 5.90 -7.16 -2.77
N ALA A 87 4.90 -6.45 -2.28
CA ALA A 87 4.55 -5.12 -2.79
C ALA A 87 3.78 -4.29 -1.76
N GLU A 88 3.76 -2.97 -1.98
CA GLU A 88 2.93 -2.02 -1.27
C GLU A 88 2.16 -1.16 -2.27
N VAL A 89 0.83 -1.11 -2.13
CA VAL A 89 -0.03 -0.19 -2.87
C VAL A 89 -0.36 0.97 -1.95
N ILE A 90 -0.02 2.18 -2.36
CA ILE A 90 -0.24 3.39 -1.57
C ILE A 90 -1.08 4.36 -2.40
N VAL A 91 -2.19 4.83 -1.85
CA VAL A 91 -3.06 5.79 -2.49
C VAL A 91 -3.31 7.01 -1.61
N LYS A 92 -3.59 8.15 -2.23
CA LYS A 92 -3.98 9.39 -1.54
C LYS A 92 -5.14 10.05 -2.27
N ASP A 93 -6.10 10.59 -1.49
CA ASP A 93 -7.19 11.42 -2.01
C ASP A 93 -7.60 12.51 -1.02
N GLY A 94 -8.61 13.31 -1.36
CA GLY A 94 -9.12 14.41 -0.54
C GLY A 94 -9.74 13.98 0.78
N ASP A 95 -10.41 12.82 0.81
CA ASP A 95 -11.09 12.27 1.98
C ASP A 95 -10.98 10.75 2.05
N ARG A 96 -11.44 10.15 3.18
CA ARG A 96 -11.37 8.71 3.43
C ARG A 96 -12.16 7.90 2.42
N ARG A 97 -13.38 8.31 2.09
CA ARG A 97 -14.27 7.58 1.17
C ARG A 97 -13.65 7.48 -0.23
N ASN A 98 -13.17 8.60 -0.75
CA ASN A 98 -12.49 8.63 -2.05
C ASN A 98 -11.19 7.84 -2.03
N THR A 99 -10.44 7.87 -0.91
CA THR A 99 -9.22 7.06 -0.74
C THR A 99 -9.54 5.56 -0.75
N ILE A 100 -10.61 5.10 -0.09
CA ILE A 100 -11.08 3.71 -0.12
C ILE A 100 -11.45 3.30 -1.55
N ASN A 101 -12.23 4.12 -2.26
CA ASN A 101 -12.61 3.84 -3.65
C ASN A 101 -11.38 3.76 -4.57
N LYS A 102 -10.43 4.68 -4.41
CA LYS A 102 -9.17 4.67 -5.17
C LYS A 102 -8.32 3.44 -4.88
N MET A 103 -8.23 3.01 -3.61
CA MET A 103 -7.51 1.79 -3.25
C MET A 103 -8.17 0.56 -3.87
N ARG A 104 -9.52 0.48 -3.82
CA ARG A 104 -10.26 -0.61 -4.45
C ARG A 104 -10.00 -0.68 -5.96
N MET A 105 -10.02 0.45 -6.66
CA MET A 105 -9.68 0.51 -8.09
C MET A 105 -8.24 0.05 -8.34
N ALA A 106 -7.27 0.53 -7.57
CA ALA A 106 -5.88 0.15 -7.71
C ALA A 106 -5.66 -1.35 -7.45
N LEU A 107 -6.30 -1.91 -6.42
CA LEU A 107 -6.22 -3.34 -6.15
C LEU A 107 -6.94 -4.18 -7.22
N THR A 108 -8.04 -3.70 -7.79
CA THR A 108 -8.72 -4.40 -8.90
C THR A 108 -7.88 -4.40 -10.17
N GLU A 109 -7.11 -3.34 -10.42
CA GLU A 109 -6.21 -3.24 -11.56
C GLU A 109 -4.92 -4.07 -11.38
N LEU A 110 -4.48 -4.27 -10.13
CA LEU A 110 -3.29 -5.06 -9.80
C LEU A 110 -3.49 -6.52 -10.22
N VAL A 111 -2.56 -7.06 -11.02
CA VAL A 111 -2.53 -8.48 -11.37
C VAL A 111 -1.19 -9.07 -10.95
N ILE A 112 -1.22 -10.14 -10.16
CA ILE A 112 -0.08 -10.97 -9.80
C ILE A 112 -0.51 -12.42 -10.00
N GLU A 113 0.09 -13.11 -10.98
CA GLU A 113 -0.22 -14.50 -11.32
C GLU A 113 0.98 -15.41 -11.02
N GLY A 114 0.69 -16.66 -10.71
CA GLY A 114 1.69 -17.70 -10.41
C GLY A 114 1.86 -18.02 -8.93
N ILE A 115 1.35 -17.15 -8.06
CA ILE A 115 1.33 -17.33 -6.60
C ILE A 115 0.01 -16.83 -6.03
N GLU A 116 -0.34 -17.26 -4.82
CA GLU A 116 -1.45 -16.67 -4.06
C GLU A 116 -1.01 -15.39 -3.37
N THR A 117 -1.93 -14.44 -3.25
CA THR A 117 -1.72 -13.17 -2.55
C THR A 117 -2.92 -12.80 -1.69
N ASN A 118 -2.68 -11.99 -0.66
CA ASN A 118 -3.74 -11.46 0.22
C ASN A 118 -4.57 -10.33 -0.41
N GLN A 119 -4.46 -10.09 -1.73
CA GLN A 119 -5.19 -9.04 -2.45
C GLN A 119 -6.71 -9.17 -2.30
N ALA A 120 -7.26 -10.38 -2.39
CA ALA A 120 -8.69 -10.64 -2.24
C ALA A 120 -9.18 -10.26 -0.83
N LEU A 121 -8.40 -10.52 0.21
CA LEU A 121 -8.70 -10.11 1.58
C LEU A 121 -8.78 -8.57 1.70
N HIS A 122 -7.83 -7.84 1.11
CA HIS A 122 -7.87 -6.38 1.11
C HIS A 122 -9.14 -5.84 0.42
N LEU A 123 -9.55 -6.42 -0.71
CA LEU A 123 -10.79 -6.02 -1.38
C LEU A 123 -12.00 -6.27 -0.48
N LYS A 124 -12.07 -7.42 0.19
CA LYS A 124 -13.14 -7.76 1.15
C LYS A 124 -13.19 -6.76 2.31
N ILE A 125 -12.04 -6.37 2.87
CA ILE A 125 -11.96 -5.36 3.94
C ILE A 125 -12.46 -3.99 3.45
N LEU A 126 -12.10 -3.56 2.24
CA LEU A 126 -12.53 -2.28 1.68
C LEU A 126 -14.02 -2.20 1.37
N GLU A 127 -14.68 -3.35 1.17
CA GLU A 127 -16.14 -3.45 0.95
C GLU A 127 -16.92 -3.52 2.26
N ASP A 128 -16.26 -3.86 3.35
CA ASP A 128 -16.89 -3.99 4.66
C ASP A 128 -17.35 -2.64 5.22
N LYS A 129 -18.60 -2.62 5.71
CA LYS A 129 -19.22 -1.41 6.25
C LYS A 129 -18.61 -0.97 7.59
N GLY A 130 -18.20 -1.91 8.43
CA GLY A 130 -17.53 -1.61 9.69
C GLY A 130 -16.20 -0.92 9.43
N PHE A 131 -15.42 -1.42 8.49
CA PHE A 131 -14.18 -0.76 8.07
C PHE A 131 -14.41 0.63 7.48
N GLN A 132 -15.43 0.78 6.61
CA GLN A 132 -15.77 2.07 5.99
C GLN A 132 -16.21 3.12 7.03
N ASN A 133 -16.95 2.71 8.05
CA ASN A 133 -17.49 3.56 9.11
C ASN A 133 -16.56 3.74 10.32
N ILE A 134 -15.35 3.14 10.29
CA ILE A 134 -14.39 3.16 11.41
C ILE A 134 -14.94 2.43 12.66
N ASP A 135 -15.79 1.44 12.45
CA ASP A 135 -16.37 0.61 13.50
C ASP A 135 -15.69 -0.77 13.48
N TYR A 136 -14.41 -0.80 13.88
CA TYR A 136 -13.61 -2.02 13.95
C TYR A 136 -12.68 -2.01 15.16
N TYR A 137 -12.30 -3.20 15.60
CA TYR A 137 -11.45 -3.45 16.76
C TYR A 137 -10.36 -4.50 16.44
N ILE A 138 -9.45 -4.76 17.37
CA ILE A 138 -8.24 -5.58 17.12
C ILE A 138 -8.57 -6.96 16.53
N LYS A 139 -9.64 -7.62 16.99
CA LYS A 139 -10.03 -8.96 16.52
C LYS A 139 -11.09 -8.94 15.41
N TYR A 140 -11.44 -7.78 14.90
CA TYR A 140 -12.54 -7.61 13.95
C TYR A 140 -12.38 -8.49 12.71
N LEU A 141 -11.17 -8.63 12.19
CA LEU A 141 -10.88 -9.43 11.00
C LEU A 141 -11.21 -10.91 11.24
N GLU A 142 -10.78 -11.46 12.36
CA GLU A 142 -10.95 -12.88 12.72
C GLU A 142 -12.40 -13.20 13.09
N GLU A 143 -13.09 -12.31 13.79
CA GLU A 143 -14.42 -12.54 14.34
C GLU A 143 -15.55 -12.22 13.36
N GLU A 144 -15.35 -11.25 12.46
CA GLU A 144 -16.41 -10.76 11.56
C GLU A 144 -16.16 -11.04 10.07
N LEU A 145 -14.91 -11.00 9.61
CA LEU A 145 -14.61 -11.07 8.18
C LEU A 145 -14.08 -12.44 7.71
N ILE A 146 -13.38 -13.18 8.56
CA ILE A 146 -12.79 -14.49 8.20
C ILE A 146 -13.46 -15.57 9.05
N LYS A 147 -14.77 -15.77 8.87
CA LYS A 147 -15.52 -16.86 9.48
C LYS A 147 -15.54 -18.08 8.61
#